data_6e055b3d2fea9f6a9ff4a5cd07405be0
#
_entry.id   6e055b3d2fea9f6a9ff4a5cd07405be0
#
_cell.length_a   1.000
_cell.length_b   1.000
_cell.length_c   1.000
_cell.angle_alpha   90.00
_cell.angle_beta   90.00
_cell.angle_gamma   90.00
#
_symmetry.space_group_name_H-M   'P 1'
#
loop_
_entity.id
_entity.type
_entity.pdbx_description
1 polymer ?
#
loop_
_entity_poly.entity_id
_entity_poly.type
_entity_poly.pdbx_seq_one_letter_code
_entity_poly.pdbx_strand_id
1 'polypeptide(L)'
;MKVFIVYCHPSEDSLTRNLKDKFIKGIIDSGNEYELSDLYKMDFKSDMTEQEYLRDANYRETQEVARDVLAEQEKINSADAIAFIYPVFWTEAPAKLVGWFDRVWSYGFAYGNKTMKMLEKGIILCSAGNPADRLEKLGLLGSMKKVMFGDRLFNRVKETEFVLFDSTSRENISREANWDLNLKKAYEKGKNLFSDSKKEFSLEDRYFTAISNSDTGEVSDETIFAYHQKGNVIWAEYSGGSVIKGFLLGTIDENNNLRFDYRHINTDGESKSGSCTSEPRFENGKLRFYEKWKWTDGCEGTSVIEEL
;
A
#
# COMPACT_ATOMS: atom_id res chain seq x y z
N MET A 1 -6.97 15.34 -14.79
CA MET A 1 -5.81 15.14 -13.92
C MET A 1 -4.70 14.45 -14.70
N LYS A 2 -3.44 14.59 -14.28
CA LYS A 2 -2.28 14.05 -15.01
C LYS A 2 -1.59 12.94 -14.20
N VAL A 3 -1.29 11.81 -14.86
CA VAL A 3 -0.58 10.67 -14.25
C VAL A 3 0.82 10.58 -14.80
N PHE A 4 1.83 10.63 -13.95
CA PHE A 4 3.19 10.29 -14.35
C PHE A 4 3.41 8.78 -14.21
N ILE A 5 3.83 8.13 -15.29
CA ILE A 5 4.02 6.67 -15.36
C ILE A 5 5.50 6.37 -15.53
N VAL A 6 6.07 5.65 -14.57
CA VAL A 6 7.43 5.10 -14.66
C VAL A 6 7.31 3.62 -14.99
N TYR A 7 7.67 3.29 -16.23
CA TYR A 7 7.62 1.92 -16.76
C TYR A 7 9.01 1.34 -16.89
N CYS A 8 9.17 0.10 -16.44
CA CYS A 8 10.46 -0.57 -16.46
C CYS A 8 10.31 -2.03 -16.86
N HIS A 9 10.61 -2.37 -18.11
CA HIS A 9 10.69 -3.77 -18.59
C HIS A 9 11.69 -3.87 -19.73
N PRO A 10 12.59 -4.89 -19.72
CA PRO A 10 13.64 -5.04 -20.74
C PRO A 10 13.14 -5.50 -22.12
N SER A 11 11.93 -6.06 -22.21
CA SER A 11 11.37 -6.60 -23.43
C SER A 11 10.11 -5.88 -23.89
N GLU A 12 10.03 -5.60 -25.17
CA GLU A 12 8.84 -5.07 -25.83
C GLU A 12 7.70 -6.11 -25.92
N ASP A 13 8.01 -7.40 -25.89
CA ASP A 13 7.03 -8.49 -25.89
C ASP A 13 6.87 -9.07 -24.47
N SER A 14 5.99 -8.46 -23.66
CA SER A 14 5.77 -8.88 -22.29
C SER A 14 4.34 -8.60 -21.81
N LEU A 15 3.88 -9.40 -20.83
CA LEU A 15 2.63 -9.11 -20.14
C LEU A 15 2.66 -7.73 -19.50
N THR A 16 3.77 -7.36 -18.85
CA THR A 16 3.93 -6.06 -18.18
C THR A 16 3.72 -4.89 -19.14
N ARG A 17 4.17 -5.01 -20.40
CA ARG A 17 3.88 -4.02 -21.44
C ARG A 17 2.38 -3.94 -21.73
N ASN A 18 1.74 -5.08 -21.92
CA ASN A 18 0.30 -5.11 -22.20
C ASN A 18 -0.52 -4.54 -21.03
N LEU A 19 -0.09 -4.79 -19.77
CA LEU A 19 -0.68 -4.18 -18.59
C LEU A 19 -0.54 -2.66 -18.63
N LYS A 20 0.67 -2.14 -18.93
CA LYS A 20 0.93 -0.72 -19.11
C LYS A 20 0.01 -0.11 -20.18
N ASP A 21 -0.09 -0.72 -21.35
CA ASP A 21 -0.90 -0.21 -22.45
C ASP A 21 -2.40 -0.18 -22.09
N LYS A 22 -2.89 -1.18 -21.36
CA LYS A 22 -4.28 -1.22 -20.87
C LYS A 22 -4.52 -0.18 -19.76
N PHE A 23 -3.58 0.00 -18.84
CA PHE A 23 -3.65 1.02 -17.81
C PHE A 23 -3.72 2.44 -18.42
N ILE A 24 -2.83 2.73 -19.38
CA ILE A 24 -2.83 4.00 -20.13
C ILE A 24 -4.17 4.20 -20.85
N LYS A 25 -4.67 3.15 -21.52
CA LYS A 25 -5.97 3.24 -22.16
C LYS A 25 -7.09 3.60 -21.18
N GLY A 26 -7.09 3.02 -19.99
CA GLY A 26 -8.05 3.37 -18.93
C GLY A 26 -7.95 4.84 -18.51
N ILE A 27 -6.74 5.37 -18.34
CA ILE A 27 -6.51 6.79 -18.03
C ILE A 27 -7.10 7.70 -19.11
N ILE A 28 -6.81 7.42 -20.39
CA ILE A 28 -7.31 8.21 -21.53
C ILE A 28 -8.84 8.15 -21.60
N ASP A 29 -9.43 6.96 -21.49
CA ASP A 29 -10.87 6.73 -21.58
C ASP A 29 -11.65 7.42 -20.43
N SER A 30 -10.98 7.73 -19.31
CA SER A 30 -11.54 8.50 -18.18
C SER A 30 -11.35 10.02 -18.32
N GLY A 31 -10.81 10.50 -19.44
CA GLY A 31 -10.57 11.93 -19.70
C GLY A 31 -9.36 12.52 -18.98
N ASN A 32 -8.45 11.68 -18.49
CA ASN A 32 -7.23 12.10 -17.83
C ASN A 32 -6.02 12.06 -18.79
N GLU A 33 -4.96 12.78 -18.42
CA GLU A 33 -3.72 12.84 -19.18
C GLU A 33 -2.65 11.95 -18.54
N TYR A 34 -1.67 11.55 -19.31
CA TYR A 34 -0.50 10.84 -18.79
C TYR A 34 0.80 11.35 -19.40
N GLU A 35 1.88 11.13 -18.68
CA GLU A 35 3.24 11.27 -19.15
C GLU A 35 4.02 10.00 -18.81
N LEU A 36 4.80 9.46 -19.76
CA LEU A 36 5.45 8.16 -19.65
C LEU A 36 6.97 8.31 -19.67
N SER A 37 7.62 7.75 -18.66
CA SER A 37 9.05 7.42 -18.68
C SER A 37 9.23 5.91 -18.85
N ASP A 38 9.56 5.49 -20.06
CA ASP A 38 9.98 4.12 -20.33
C ASP A 38 11.50 4.03 -20.13
N LEU A 39 11.91 3.50 -18.98
CA LEU A 39 13.30 3.55 -18.53
C LEU A 39 14.27 2.78 -19.45
N TYR A 40 13.80 1.73 -20.12
CA TYR A 40 14.62 1.02 -21.08
C TYR A 40 14.71 1.75 -22.43
N LYS A 41 13.59 2.24 -22.94
CA LYS A 41 13.53 2.95 -24.21
C LYS A 41 14.29 4.26 -24.19
N MET A 42 14.25 4.99 -23.07
CA MET A 42 14.99 6.25 -22.90
C MET A 42 16.46 6.03 -22.47
N ASP A 43 16.89 4.79 -22.31
CA ASP A 43 18.21 4.40 -21.81
C ASP A 43 18.59 5.14 -20.50
N PHE A 44 17.62 5.23 -19.58
CA PHE A 44 17.85 5.87 -18.28
C PHE A 44 19.06 5.25 -17.58
N LYS A 45 20.00 6.06 -17.14
CA LYS A 45 21.17 5.59 -16.40
C LYS A 45 20.77 5.30 -14.97
N SER A 46 20.91 4.04 -14.56
CA SER A 46 20.53 3.60 -13.21
C SER A 46 21.61 3.83 -12.16
N ASP A 47 22.87 3.87 -12.59
CA ASP A 47 23.96 3.95 -11.65
C ASP A 47 24.16 5.40 -11.18
N MET A 48 24.09 5.60 -9.86
CA MET A 48 24.42 6.88 -9.23
C MET A 48 25.92 7.18 -9.43
N THR A 49 26.23 8.37 -9.86
CA THR A 49 27.62 8.84 -9.98
C THR A 49 28.18 9.21 -8.60
N GLU A 50 29.52 9.24 -8.46
CA GLU A 50 30.17 9.73 -7.24
C GLU A 50 29.74 11.17 -6.90
N GLN A 51 29.55 12.02 -7.91
CA GLN A 51 29.10 13.40 -7.71
C GLN A 51 27.68 13.46 -7.13
N GLU A 52 26.73 12.67 -7.64
CA GLU A 52 25.38 12.56 -7.12
C GLU A 52 25.40 12.02 -5.68
N TYR A 53 26.17 10.97 -5.42
CA TYR A 53 26.35 10.41 -4.07
C TYR A 53 26.89 11.45 -3.08
N LEU A 54 27.97 12.16 -3.44
CA LEU A 54 28.58 13.17 -2.56
C LEU A 54 27.67 14.37 -2.34
N ARG A 55 26.85 14.73 -3.35
CA ARG A 55 25.82 15.76 -3.21
C ARG A 55 24.82 15.37 -2.11
N ASP A 56 24.25 14.21 -2.19
CA ASP A 56 23.20 13.74 -1.28
C ASP A 56 23.76 13.38 0.11
N ALA A 57 24.90 12.69 0.18
CA ALA A 57 25.55 12.32 1.44
C ALA A 57 26.03 13.53 2.26
N ASN A 58 26.32 14.65 1.61
CA ASN A 58 26.73 15.90 2.28
C ASN A 58 25.62 16.96 2.34
N TYR A 59 24.36 16.58 2.03
CA TYR A 59 23.19 17.49 2.08
C TYR A 59 23.37 18.79 1.27
N ARG A 60 23.97 18.71 0.07
CA ARG A 60 24.32 19.86 -0.75
C ARG A 60 23.23 20.18 -1.77
N GLU A 61 22.14 20.81 -1.35
CA GLU A 61 21.02 21.21 -2.22
C GLU A 61 21.41 22.13 -3.37
N THR A 62 22.41 22.98 -3.17
CA THR A 62 22.85 23.98 -4.17
C THR A 62 23.68 23.38 -5.29
N GLN A 63 24.11 22.13 -5.19
CA GLN A 63 24.80 21.47 -6.30
C GLN A 63 23.82 21.05 -7.39
N GLU A 64 24.24 21.18 -8.63
CA GLU A 64 23.43 20.80 -9.79
C GLU A 64 23.03 19.32 -9.74
N VAL A 65 21.77 19.06 -10.04
CA VAL A 65 21.23 17.73 -10.28
C VAL A 65 21.40 17.39 -11.75
N ALA A 66 21.68 16.15 -12.07
CA ALA A 66 21.84 15.69 -13.46
C ALA A 66 20.59 15.99 -14.29
N ARG A 67 20.76 16.37 -15.57
CA ARG A 67 19.66 16.82 -16.44
C ARG A 67 18.57 15.77 -16.63
N ASP A 68 18.95 14.50 -16.73
CA ASP A 68 18.01 13.39 -16.84
C ASP A 68 17.17 13.21 -15.55
N VAL A 69 17.78 13.45 -14.39
CA VAL A 69 17.10 13.44 -13.09
C VAL A 69 16.16 14.63 -12.96
N LEU A 70 16.60 15.85 -13.33
CA LEU A 70 15.75 17.05 -13.31
C LEU A 70 14.51 16.87 -14.17
N ALA A 71 14.65 16.30 -15.38
CA ALA A 71 13.51 16.03 -16.25
C ALA A 71 12.49 15.08 -15.61
N GLU A 72 12.93 14.07 -14.86
CA GLU A 72 12.02 13.19 -14.13
C GLU A 72 11.33 13.90 -12.95
N GLN A 73 12.06 14.74 -12.22
CA GLN A 73 11.52 15.56 -11.13
C GLN A 73 10.48 16.58 -11.61
N GLU A 74 10.67 17.17 -12.78
CA GLU A 74 9.69 18.06 -13.41
C GLU A 74 8.40 17.32 -13.77
N LYS A 75 8.49 16.11 -14.32
CA LYS A 75 7.32 15.25 -14.60
C LYS A 75 6.55 14.93 -13.32
N ILE A 76 7.24 14.60 -12.23
CA ILE A 76 6.62 14.34 -10.93
C ILE A 76 5.87 15.58 -10.45
N ASN A 77 6.51 16.76 -10.44
CA ASN A 77 5.89 17.98 -9.94
C ASN A 77 4.75 18.49 -10.84
N SER A 78 4.71 18.10 -12.11
CA SER A 78 3.61 18.42 -13.04
C SER A 78 2.42 17.45 -12.94
N ALA A 79 2.58 16.31 -12.27
CA ALA A 79 1.56 15.27 -12.16
C ALA A 79 0.69 15.41 -10.90
N ASP A 80 -0.46 14.72 -10.91
CA ASP A 80 -1.35 14.58 -9.76
C ASP A 80 -1.23 13.19 -9.13
N ALA A 81 -0.81 12.19 -9.91
CA ALA A 81 -0.53 10.85 -9.43
C ALA A 81 0.73 10.28 -10.09
N ILE A 82 1.32 9.26 -9.45
CA ILE A 82 2.45 8.51 -9.99
C ILE A 82 2.12 7.02 -10.05
N ALA A 83 2.47 6.38 -11.16
CA ALA A 83 2.30 4.94 -11.35
C ALA A 83 3.64 4.27 -11.66
N PHE A 84 3.96 3.19 -10.96
CA PHE A 84 5.13 2.35 -11.24
C PHE A 84 4.68 1.03 -11.84
N ILE A 85 5.16 0.70 -13.04
CA ILE A 85 4.74 -0.51 -13.78
C ILE A 85 5.97 -1.33 -14.12
N TYR A 86 6.10 -2.53 -13.51
CA TYR A 86 7.31 -3.33 -13.64
C TYR A 86 7.09 -4.83 -13.35
N PRO A 87 7.98 -5.73 -13.81
CA PRO A 87 8.01 -7.12 -13.39
C PRO A 87 8.79 -7.27 -12.08
N VAL A 88 8.35 -8.15 -11.20
CA VAL A 88 9.08 -8.49 -9.97
C VAL A 88 10.26 -9.40 -10.31
N PHE A 89 11.46 -8.98 -9.96
CA PHE A 89 12.69 -9.75 -10.03
C PHE A 89 13.25 -9.94 -8.62
N TRP A 90 13.31 -11.19 -8.14
CA TRP A 90 13.87 -11.51 -6.81
C TRP A 90 13.21 -10.72 -5.66
N THR A 91 11.89 -10.61 -5.66
CA THR A 91 11.09 -9.85 -4.67
C THR A 91 11.30 -8.33 -4.73
N GLU A 92 11.98 -7.84 -5.77
CA GLU A 92 12.29 -6.42 -5.95
C GLU A 92 11.88 -5.93 -7.36
N ALA A 93 11.88 -4.63 -7.54
CA ALA A 93 11.79 -4.01 -8.86
C ALA A 93 13.07 -4.29 -9.67
N PRO A 94 13.02 -4.19 -11.01
CA PRO A 94 14.23 -4.29 -11.84
C PRO A 94 15.28 -3.25 -11.42
N ALA A 95 16.57 -3.62 -11.47
CA ALA A 95 17.68 -2.75 -11.08
C ALA A 95 17.62 -1.32 -11.68
N LYS A 96 17.14 -1.20 -12.92
CA LYS A 96 16.98 0.10 -13.59
C LYS A 96 15.93 0.98 -12.89
N LEU A 97 14.86 0.40 -12.34
CA LEU A 97 13.86 1.14 -11.57
C LEU A 97 14.38 1.45 -10.16
N VAL A 98 15.13 0.54 -9.54
CA VAL A 98 15.79 0.80 -8.24
C VAL A 98 16.74 2.00 -8.39
N GLY A 99 17.60 1.97 -9.41
CA GLY A 99 18.51 3.10 -9.69
C GLY A 99 17.80 4.39 -10.09
N TRP A 100 16.58 4.31 -10.66
CA TRP A 100 15.75 5.51 -10.85
C TRP A 100 15.38 6.11 -9.49
N PHE A 101 14.96 5.33 -8.50
CA PHE A 101 14.71 5.82 -7.14
C PHE A 101 15.97 6.40 -6.50
N ASP A 102 17.11 5.71 -6.61
CA ASP A 102 18.37 6.14 -6.01
C ASP A 102 18.81 7.52 -6.51
N ARG A 103 18.54 7.85 -7.78
CA ARG A 103 18.94 9.11 -8.40
C ARG A 103 17.87 10.20 -8.32
N VAL A 104 16.59 9.84 -8.55
CA VAL A 104 15.49 10.82 -8.65
C VAL A 104 15.00 11.28 -7.28
N TRP A 105 15.01 10.38 -6.28
CA TRP A 105 14.70 10.73 -4.87
C TRP A 105 15.89 11.41 -4.19
N SER A 106 16.40 12.47 -4.81
CA SER A 106 17.57 13.20 -4.30
C SER A 106 17.26 14.08 -3.10
N TYR A 107 18.31 14.42 -2.33
CA TYR A 107 18.23 15.38 -1.23
C TYR A 107 17.77 16.77 -1.74
N GLY A 108 16.89 17.42 -0.97
CA GLY A 108 16.26 18.68 -1.36
C GLY A 108 15.01 18.51 -2.23
N PHE A 109 14.89 17.39 -2.96
CA PHE A 109 13.70 17.09 -3.76
C PHE A 109 12.73 16.18 -3.00
N ALA A 110 13.07 14.91 -2.78
CA ALA A 110 12.19 13.92 -2.18
C ALA A 110 12.31 13.81 -0.65
N TYR A 111 13.37 14.29 -0.08
CA TYR A 111 13.64 14.37 1.36
C TYR A 111 14.49 15.60 1.69
N GLY A 112 14.75 15.86 2.98
CA GLY A 112 15.34 17.13 3.42
C GLY A 112 14.32 18.26 3.34
N ASN A 113 14.65 19.40 2.71
CA ASN A 113 13.75 20.54 2.51
C ASN A 113 12.58 20.27 1.57
N LYS A 114 12.63 19.17 0.86
CA LYS A 114 11.54 18.54 0.10
C LYS A 114 10.74 19.50 -0.79
N THR A 115 11.23 19.73 -2.00
CA THR A 115 10.53 20.53 -3.02
C THR A 115 9.55 19.72 -3.87
N MET A 116 9.52 18.40 -3.71
CA MET A 116 8.56 17.51 -4.37
C MET A 116 7.13 17.81 -3.93
N LYS A 117 6.24 18.01 -4.91
CA LYS A 117 4.80 18.12 -4.68
C LYS A 117 4.27 16.87 -4.02
N MET A 118 3.39 17.01 -3.02
CA MET A 118 2.60 15.89 -2.51
C MET A 118 1.59 15.46 -3.58
N LEU A 119 1.71 14.23 -4.07
CA LEU A 119 0.79 13.68 -5.07
C LEU A 119 -0.46 13.11 -4.40
N GLU A 120 -1.58 13.10 -5.11
CA GLU A 120 -2.84 12.56 -4.60
C GLU A 120 -2.78 11.04 -4.46
N LYS A 121 -2.17 10.35 -5.47
CA LYS A 121 -2.12 8.88 -5.48
C LYS A 121 -0.81 8.33 -6.02
N GLY A 122 -0.32 7.26 -5.39
CA GLY A 122 0.76 6.42 -5.89
C GLY A 122 0.26 4.99 -6.11
N ILE A 123 0.38 4.48 -7.34
CA ILE A 123 -0.06 3.12 -7.67
C ILE A 123 1.09 2.28 -8.20
N ILE A 124 1.21 1.07 -7.68
CA ILE A 124 2.15 0.06 -8.15
C ILE A 124 1.38 -1.02 -8.90
N LEU A 125 1.76 -1.27 -10.16
CA LEU A 125 1.28 -2.37 -10.97
C LEU A 125 2.46 -3.29 -11.27
N CYS A 126 2.56 -4.42 -10.59
CA CYS A 126 3.69 -5.32 -10.81
C CYS A 126 3.23 -6.72 -11.18
N SER A 127 3.98 -7.37 -12.09
CA SER A 127 3.75 -8.76 -12.47
C SER A 127 4.74 -9.68 -11.79
N ALA A 128 4.26 -10.81 -11.24
CA ALA A 128 5.09 -11.81 -10.58
C ALA A 128 4.81 -13.22 -11.11
N GLY A 129 5.85 -14.01 -11.29
CA GLY A 129 5.72 -15.39 -11.73
C GLY A 129 5.06 -16.32 -10.71
N ASN A 130 5.32 -16.09 -9.42
CA ASN A 130 4.76 -16.87 -8.31
C ASN A 130 3.32 -16.46 -8.00
N PRO A 131 2.48 -17.40 -7.52
CA PRO A 131 1.15 -17.11 -7.00
C PRO A 131 1.20 -16.20 -5.76
N ALA A 132 0.18 -15.33 -5.59
CA ALA A 132 0.08 -14.39 -4.49
C ALA A 132 0.08 -15.08 -3.12
N ASP A 133 -0.66 -16.18 -2.97
CA ASP A 133 -0.73 -16.96 -1.73
C ASP A 133 0.63 -17.50 -1.28
N ARG A 134 1.48 -17.91 -2.23
CA ARG A 134 2.86 -18.32 -1.94
C ARG A 134 3.73 -17.14 -1.48
N LEU A 135 3.59 -16.00 -2.15
CA LEU A 135 4.33 -14.79 -1.77
C LEU A 135 3.92 -14.29 -0.38
N GLU A 136 2.63 -14.36 -0.05
CA GLU A 136 2.12 -14.03 1.29
C GLU A 136 2.67 -14.98 2.37
N LYS A 137 2.54 -16.29 2.17
CA LYS A 137 3.04 -17.31 3.13
C LYS A 137 4.53 -17.16 3.45
N LEU A 138 5.30 -16.70 2.48
CA LEU A 138 6.74 -16.45 2.65
C LEU A 138 7.06 -15.04 3.15
N GLY A 139 6.07 -14.17 3.40
CA GLY A 139 6.26 -12.78 3.80
C GLY A 139 6.82 -11.87 2.70
N LEU A 140 6.97 -12.38 1.47
CA LEU A 140 7.61 -11.65 0.36
C LEU A 140 6.71 -10.53 -0.17
N LEU A 141 5.40 -10.75 -0.23
CA LEU A 141 4.45 -9.72 -0.67
C LEU A 141 4.43 -8.54 0.31
N GLY A 142 4.42 -8.82 1.61
CA GLY A 142 4.54 -7.79 2.66
C GLY A 142 5.84 -7.01 2.56
N SER A 143 6.97 -7.68 2.24
CA SER A 143 8.27 -7.02 2.05
C SER A 143 8.27 -6.08 0.84
N MET A 144 7.69 -6.49 -0.30
CA MET A 144 7.54 -5.62 -1.48
C MET A 144 6.69 -4.38 -1.17
N LYS A 145 5.57 -4.55 -0.48
CA LYS A 145 4.71 -3.43 -0.06
C LYS A 145 5.46 -2.48 0.89
N LYS A 146 6.19 -3.01 1.89
CA LYS A 146 6.95 -2.18 2.85
C LYS A 146 8.01 -1.33 2.16
N VAL A 147 8.75 -1.86 1.20
CA VAL A 147 9.75 -1.09 0.44
C VAL A 147 9.07 0.04 -0.34
N MET A 148 7.98 -0.25 -1.04
CA MET A 148 7.31 0.75 -1.87
C MET A 148 6.56 1.79 -1.05
N PHE A 149 5.77 1.38 -0.07
CA PHE A 149 4.91 2.27 0.70
C PHE A 149 5.64 2.92 1.88
N GLY A 150 6.44 2.13 2.61
CA GLY A 150 7.08 2.58 3.84
C GLY A 150 8.33 3.42 3.62
N ASP A 151 8.93 3.38 2.43
CA ASP A 151 10.15 4.13 2.13
C ASP A 151 9.99 4.97 0.85
N ARG A 152 9.74 4.36 -0.31
CA ARG A 152 9.75 5.06 -1.60
C ARG A 152 8.59 6.03 -1.79
N LEU A 153 7.40 5.75 -1.25
CA LEU A 153 6.22 6.61 -1.37
C LEU A 153 5.81 7.31 -0.08
N PHE A 154 6.40 6.93 1.05
CA PHE A 154 6.10 7.53 2.35
C PHE A 154 6.25 9.06 2.34
N ASN A 155 5.21 9.77 2.81
CA ASN A 155 5.16 11.25 2.80
C ASN A 155 5.35 11.92 1.42
N ARG A 156 5.19 11.19 0.31
CA ARG A 156 5.28 11.72 -1.07
C ARG A 156 3.96 11.63 -1.81
N VAL A 157 3.08 10.74 -1.36
CA VAL A 157 1.72 10.57 -1.89
C VAL A 157 0.73 10.48 -0.73
N LYS A 158 -0.53 10.89 -0.96
CA LYS A 158 -1.59 10.80 0.05
C LYS A 158 -2.17 9.40 0.15
N GLU A 159 -2.35 8.74 -1.00
CA GLU A 159 -2.90 7.40 -1.09
C GLU A 159 -2.00 6.48 -1.88
N THR A 160 -1.85 5.24 -1.42
CA THR A 160 -1.06 4.20 -2.09
C THR A 160 -1.93 3.00 -2.45
N GLU A 161 -1.63 2.38 -3.60
CA GLU A 161 -2.28 1.16 -4.03
C GLU A 161 -1.26 0.19 -4.63
N PHE A 162 -1.31 -1.09 -4.22
CA PHE A 162 -0.43 -2.14 -4.75
C PHE A 162 -1.26 -3.18 -5.50
N VAL A 163 -1.03 -3.29 -6.80
CA VAL A 163 -1.73 -4.21 -7.68
C VAL A 163 -0.75 -5.27 -8.17
N LEU A 164 -0.87 -6.47 -7.62
CA LEU A 164 -0.11 -7.62 -8.07
C LEU A 164 -0.87 -8.36 -9.17
N PHE A 165 -0.19 -8.67 -10.25
CA PHE A 165 -0.58 -9.58 -11.31
C PHE A 165 0.28 -10.82 -11.18
N ASP A 166 -0.19 -11.77 -10.41
CA ASP A 166 0.54 -12.96 -10.00
C ASP A 166 0.40 -14.13 -11.00
N SER A 167 1.08 -15.23 -10.72
CA SER A 167 0.99 -16.47 -11.51
C SER A 167 1.32 -16.30 -13.01
N THR A 168 2.22 -15.37 -13.35
CA THR A 168 2.51 -14.97 -14.73
C THR A 168 3.63 -15.79 -15.39
N SER A 169 4.27 -16.74 -14.69
CA SER A 169 5.29 -17.60 -15.27
C SER A 169 4.73 -18.47 -16.38
N ARG A 170 5.56 -18.78 -17.39
CA ARG A 170 5.15 -19.61 -18.54
C ARG A 170 4.74 -21.03 -18.17
N GLU A 171 5.23 -21.53 -17.06
CA GLU A 171 4.92 -22.87 -16.53
C GLU A 171 3.58 -22.92 -15.79
N ASN A 172 2.98 -21.77 -15.48
CA ASN A 172 1.73 -21.73 -14.76
C ASN A 172 0.54 -21.98 -15.68
N ILE A 173 -0.20 -23.05 -15.39
CA ILE A 173 -1.40 -23.46 -16.15
C ILE A 173 -2.45 -22.35 -16.19
N SER A 174 -2.55 -21.55 -15.13
CA SER A 174 -3.52 -20.44 -15.01
C SER A 174 -3.12 -19.19 -15.80
N ARG A 175 -1.91 -19.13 -16.35
CA ARG A 175 -1.38 -17.92 -17.00
C ARG A 175 -2.26 -17.42 -18.14
N GLU A 176 -2.64 -18.31 -19.05
CA GLU A 176 -3.47 -17.94 -20.21
C GLU A 176 -4.90 -17.60 -19.79
N ALA A 177 -5.47 -18.37 -18.89
CA ALA A 177 -6.82 -18.10 -18.37
C ALA A 177 -6.91 -16.74 -17.64
N ASN A 178 -5.85 -16.32 -16.95
CA ASN A 178 -5.80 -15.05 -16.23
C ASN A 178 -5.36 -13.86 -17.11
N TRP A 179 -4.92 -14.10 -18.34
CA TRP A 179 -4.39 -13.03 -19.18
C TRP A 179 -5.38 -11.89 -19.40
N ASP A 180 -6.56 -12.21 -19.91
CA ASP A 180 -7.60 -11.23 -20.19
C ASP A 180 -8.15 -10.55 -18.91
N LEU A 181 -8.26 -11.32 -17.83
CA LEU A 181 -8.64 -10.78 -16.53
C LEU A 181 -7.62 -9.76 -16.01
N ASN A 182 -6.34 -10.05 -16.14
CA ASN A 182 -5.25 -9.15 -15.76
C ASN A 182 -5.27 -7.87 -16.60
N LEU A 183 -5.47 -7.99 -17.92
CA LEU A 183 -5.58 -6.84 -18.81
C LEU A 183 -6.80 -5.98 -18.48
N LYS A 184 -7.95 -6.59 -18.21
CA LYS A 184 -9.16 -5.89 -17.75
C LYS A 184 -8.92 -5.19 -16.43
N LYS A 185 -8.32 -5.87 -15.45
CA LYS A 185 -7.97 -5.28 -14.15
C LYS A 185 -7.05 -4.06 -14.30
N ALA A 186 -6.03 -4.15 -15.16
CA ALA A 186 -5.13 -3.03 -15.43
C ALA A 186 -5.89 -1.84 -16.06
N TYR A 187 -6.76 -2.10 -17.02
CA TYR A 187 -7.63 -1.06 -17.62
C TYR A 187 -8.53 -0.38 -16.59
N GLU A 188 -9.23 -1.15 -15.76
CA GLU A 188 -10.12 -0.61 -14.72
C GLU A 188 -9.33 0.21 -13.67
N LYS A 189 -8.11 -0.21 -13.31
CA LYS A 189 -7.25 0.58 -12.41
C LYS A 189 -6.86 1.93 -13.02
N GLY A 190 -6.58 1.99 -14.32
CA GLY A 190 -6.32 3.25 -15.01
C GLY A 190 -7.57 4.12 -15.12
N LYS A 191 -8.70 3.53 -15.51
CA LYS A 191 -9.97 4.24 -15.69
C LYS A 191 -10.50 4.86 -14.40
N ASN A 192 -10.34 4.14 -13.28
CA ASN A 192 -10.87 4.55 -11.99
C ASN A 192 -9.82 5.19 -11.06
N LEU A 193 -8.64 5.55 -11.57
CA LEU A 193 -7.53 6.03 -10.75
C LEU A 193 -7.91 7.25 -9.91
N PHE A 194 -8.67 8.18 -10.48
CA PHE A 194 -9.14 9.39 -9.81
C PHE A 194 -10.65 9.42 -9.57
N SER A 195 -11.36 8.35 -9.94
CA SER A 195 -12.75 8.28 -9.53
C SER A 195 -12.76 8.19 -8.00
N ASP A 196 -13.66 8.93 -7.37
CA ASP A 196 -14.09 8.65 -6.00
C ASP A 196 -14.79 7.27 -6.00
N SER A 197 -14.01 6.23 -6.30
CA SER A 197 -14.43 4.90 -5.89
C SER A 197 -14.63 5.05 -4.38
N LYS A 198 -15.86 4.86 -3.90
CA LYS A 198 -16.08 4.54 -2.49
C LYS A 198 -14.97 3.54 -2.19
N LYS A 199 -13.96 3.95 -1.42
CA LYS A 199 -12.90 3.04 -0.99
C LYS A 199 -13.64 1.80 -0.55
N GLU A 200 -13.46 0.68 -1.25
CA GLU A 200 -14.04 -0.56 -0.76
C GLU A 200 -13.49 -0.68 0.65
N PHE A 201 -14.38 -0.56 1.61
CA PHE A 201 -13.99 -0.49 3.00
C PHE A 201 -13.21 -1.77 3.30
N SER A 202 -11.95 -1.63 3.64
CA SER A 202 -11.07 -2.76 3.95
C SER A 202 -10.30 -2.47 5.22
N LEU A 203 -10.19 -3.47 6.06
CA LEU A 203 -9.38 -3.47 7.28
C LEU A 203 -8.02 -4.16 7.08
N GLU A 204 -7.72 -4.61 5.86
CA GLU A 204 -6.45 -5.27 5.58
C GLU A 204 -5.26 -4.34 5.84
N ASP A 205 -4.30 -4.82 6.65
CA ASP A 205 -3.08 -4.11 7.06
C ASP A 205 -3.34 -2.78 7.80
N ARG A 206 -4.49 -2.63 8.52
CA ARG A 206 -4.78 -1.45 9.34
C ARG A 206 -4.50 -1.70 10.81
N TYR A 207 -4.05 -0.65 11.49
CA TYR A 207 -3.69 -0.66 12.90
C TYR A 207 -4.57 0.31 13.68
N PHE A 208 -5.02 -0.14 14.86
CA PHE A 208 -5.87 0.67 15.74
C PHE A 208 -5.34 0.63 17.17
N THR A 209 -5.69 1.66 17.95
CA THR A 209 -5.49 1.69 19.39
C THR A 209 -6.78 2.10 20.10
N ALA A 210 -6.98 1.69 21.34
CA ALA A 210 -8.15 2.12 22.10
C ALA A 210 -7.94 3.55 22.62
N ILE A 211 -8.90 4.44 22.36
CA ILE A 211 -8.92 5.81 22.85
C ILE A 211 -9.90 6.01 24.01
N SER A 212 -10.80 5.06 24.22
CA SER A 212 -11.64 4.98 25.43
C SER A 212 -12.09 3.54 25.67
N ASN A 213 -12.34 3.20 26.94
CA ASN A 213 -12.88 1.91 27.37
C ASN A 213 -13.66 2.07 28.67
N SER A 214 -14.66 1.19 28.88
CA SER A 214 -15.35 1.07 30.17
C SER A 214 -14.41 0.54 31.25
N ASP A 215 -14.65 0.86 32.53
CA ASP A 215 -13.79 0.48 33.65
C ASP A 215 -13.50 -1.01 33.80
N THR A 216 -14.39 -1.86 33.24
CA THR A 216 -14.26 -3.32 33.25
C THR A 216 -13.58 -3.88 32.00
N GLY A 217 -13.16 -3.02 31.08
CA GLY A 217 -12.42 -3.41 29.86
C GLY A 217 -10.92 -3.41 30.11
N GLU A 218 -10.18 -4.29 29.43
CA GLU A 218 -8.75 -4.50 29.64
C GLU A 218 -7.87 -3.84 28.56
N VAL A 219 -8.45 -3.35 27.43
CA VAL A 219 -7.69 -2.65 26.39
C VAL A 219 -7.54 -1.17 26.70
N SER A 220 -6.39 -0.59 26.35
CA SER A 220 -6.02 0.80 26.59
C SER A 220 -5.37 1.44 25.34
N ASP A 221 -4.92 2.69 25.47
CA ASP A 221 -4.15 3.40 24.43
C ASP A 221 -2.78 2.76 24.15
N GLU A 222 -2.30 1.87 25.01
CA GLU A 222 -1.10 1.06 24.78
C GLU A 222 -1.42 -0.22 23.98
N THR A 223 -2.70 -0.60 23.82
CA THR A 223 -3.09 -1.81 23.11
C THR A 223 -3.17 -1.53 21.60
N ILE A 224 -2.36 -2.24 20.83
CA ILE A 224 -2.34 -2.14 19.36
C ILE A 224 -3.04 -3.36 18.76
N PHE A 225 -4.00 -3.10 17.85
CA PHE A 225 -4.72 -4.09 17.07
C PHE A 225 -4.20 -4.05 15.64
N ALA A 226 -3.71 -5.18 15.13
CA ALA A 226 -3.32 -5.38 13.74
C ALA A 226 -4.43 -6.13 13.00
N TYR A 227 -5.24 -5.42 12.23
CA TYR A 227 -6.38 -5.98 11.51
C TYR A 227 -6.01 -6.54 10.15
N HIS A 228 -6.71 -7.61 9.77
CA HIS A 228 -6.67 -8.24 8.47
C HIS A 228 -8.09 -8.53 7.97
N GLN A 229 -8.26 -8.58 6.64
CA GLN A 229 -9.55 -8.86 6.01
C GLN A 229 -9.40 -9.70 4.75
N LYS A 230 -10.27 -10.70 4.59
CA LYS A 230 -10.43 -11.45 3.35
C LYS A 230 -11.92 -11.62 3.03
N GLY A 231 -12.38 -10.86 2.04
CA GLY A 231 -13.82 -10.76 1.76
C GLY A 231 -14.57 -10.19 2.96
N ASN A 232 -15.56 -10.89 3.46
CA ASN A 232 -16.31 -10.51 4.64
C ASN A 232 -15.78 -11.08 5.97
N VAL A 233 -14.65 -11.81 5.96
CA VAL A 233 -14.00 -12.35 7.17
C VAL A 233 -12.93 -11.36 7.61
N ILE A 234 -12.94 -11.04 8.90
CA ILE A 234 -11.95 -10.19 9.57
C ILE A 234 -11.29 -10.93 10.71
N TRP A 235 -10.02 -10.64 10.96
CA TRP A 235 -9.32 -11.08 12.18
C TRP A 235 -8.29 -10.01 12.58
N ALA A 236 -7.90 -10.01 13.85
CA ALA A 236 -6.78 -9.20 14.31
C ALA A 236 -6.00 -9.91 15.42
N GLU A 237 -4.71 -9.60 15.47
CA GLU A 237 -3.87 -9.81 16.64
C GLU A 237 -3.80 -8.52 17.44
N TYR A 238 -3.79 -8.61 18.77
CA TYR A 238 -3.62 -7.42 19.61
C TYR A 238 -2.80 -7.69 20.86
N SER A 239 -2.08 -6.67 21.31
CA SER A 239 -1.24 -6.74 22.51
C SER A 239 -0.89 -5.31 22.99
N GLY A 240 -0.46 -5.18 24.23
CA GLY A 240 -0.05 -3.94 24.90
C GLY A 240 -0.94 -3.58 26.11
N GLY A 241 -0.44 -2.77 27.00
CA GLY A 241 -1.06 -2.47 28.28
C GLY A 241 -1.26 -3.73 29.10
N SER A 242 -2.49 -3.98 29.56
CA SER A 242 -2.85 -5.18 30.34
C SER A 242 -2.94 -6.47 29.51
N VAL A 243 -2.85 -6.39 28.17
CA VAL A 243 -2.98 -7.55 27.28
C VAL A 243 -1.62 -8.03 26.82
N ILE A 244 -1.24 -9.26 27.22
CA ILE A 244 0.01 -9.90 26.72
C ILE A 244 -0.16 -10.26 25.24
N LYS A 245 -1.25 -10.99 24.91
CA LYS A 245 -1.57 -11.39 23.52
C LYS A 245 -3.03 -11.73 23.39
N GLY A 246 -3.65 -11.19 22.36
CA GLY A 246 -5.03 -11.43 22.02
C GLY A 246 -5.25 -11.66 20.52
N PHE A 247 -6.38 -12.30 20.22
CA PHE A 247 -6.87 -12.56 18.87
C PHE A 247 -8.37 -12.27 18.82
N LEU A 248 -8.81 -11.74 17.70
CA LEU A 248 -10.22 -11.65 17.35
C LEU A 248 -10.46 -12.27 15.97
N LEU A 249 -11.65 -12.81 15.76
CA LEU A 249 -12.10 -13.36 14.50
C LEU A 249 -13.59 -13.10 14.34
N GLY A 250 -14.00 -12.64 13.17
CA GLY A 250 -15.38 -12.32 12.91
C GLY A 250 -15.67 -11.94 11.46
N THR A 251 -16.74 -11.18 11.29
CA THR A 251 -17.24 -10.77 9.97
C THR A 251 -17.54 -9.28 9.93
N ILE A 252 -17.51 -8.73 8.71
CA ILE A 252 -17.93 -7.39 8.36
C ILE A 252 -19.19 -7.48 7.49
N ASP A 253 -20.18 -6.61 7.75
CA ASP A 253 -21.41 -6.53 6.97
C ASP A 253 -21.33 -5.45 5.85
N GLU A 254 -22.41 -5.32 5.07
CA GLU A 254 -22.53 -4.36 3.97
C GLU A 254 -22.48 -2.88 4.42
N ASN A 255 -22.73 -2.62 5.71
CA ASN A 255 -22.63 -1.30 6.32
C ASN A 255 -21.30 -1.06 7.01
N ASN A 256 -20.35 -1.99 6.84
CA ASN A 256 -19.05 -2.04 7.47
C ASN A 256 -19.07 -2.20 9.02
N ASN A 257 -20.18 -2.68 9.58
CA ASN A 257 -20.22 -3.05 10.99
C ASN A 257 -19.50 -4.37 11.18
N LEU A 258 -18.74 -4.47 12.27
CA LEU A 258 -18.02 -5.69 12.63
C LEU A 258 -18.81 -6.47 13.69
N ARG A 259 -18.73 -7.79 13.59
CA ARG A 259 -19.17 -8.71 14.63
C ARG A 259 -18.11 -9.77 14.78
N PHE A 260 -17.52 -9.90 15.97
CA PHE A 260 -16.43 -10.83 16.22
C PHE A 260 -16.43 -11.38 17.64
N ASP A 261 -15.81 -12.54 17.79
CA ASP A 261 -15.41 -13.10 19.07
C ASP A 261 -13.93 -12.79 19.31
N TYR A 262 -13.56 -12.59 20.57
CA TYR A 262 -12.18 -12.28 20.94
C TYR A 262 -11.74 -13.09 22.16
N ARG A 263 -10.42 -13.30 22.25
CA ARG A 263 -9.77 -13.94 23.39
C ARG A 263 -8.37 -13.39 23.58
N HIS A 264 -7.98 -13.17 24.84
CA HIS A 264 -6.61 -12.81 25.16
C HIS A 264 -6.13 -13.40 26.49
N ILE A 265 -4.84 -13.29 26.73
CA ILE A 265 -4.19 -13.51 28.02
C ILE A 265 -3.75 -12.15 28.54
N ASN A 266 -4.13 -11.82 29.76
CA ASN A 266 -3.72 -10.58 30.40
C ASN A 266 -2.41 -10.73 31.21
N THR A 267 -1.93 -9.64 31.78
CA THR A 267 -0.67 -9.59 32.56
C THR A 267 -0.73 -10.44 33.84
N ASP A 268 -1.93 -10.76 34.35
CA ASP A 268 -2.13 -11.63 35.51
C ASP A 268 -2.13 -13.12 35.10
N GLY A 269 -1.97 -13.41 33.79
CA GLY A 269 -1.99 -14.76 33.25
C GLY A 269 -3.39 -15.33 33.07
N GLU A 270 -4.42 -14.53 33.23
CA GLU A 270 -5.82 -14.95 33.07
C GLU A 270 -6.21 -14.98 31.58
N SER A 271 -7.01 -15.97 31.21
CA SER A 271 -7.64 -16.03 29.88
C SER A 271 -9.01 -15.38 29.91
N LYS A 272 -9.17 -14.29 29.19
CA LYS A 272 -10.44 -13.58 28.99
C LYS A 272 -10.97 -13.80 27.59
N SER A 273 -12.29 -13.95 27.44
CA SER A 273 -12.93 -14.07 26.12
C SER A 273 -14.32 -13.44 26.14
N GLY A 274 -14.77 -13.02 24.96
CA GLY A 274 -16.05 -12.38 24.81
C GLY A 274 -16.43 -12.18 23.34
N SER A 275 -17.52 -11.47 23.10
CA SER A 275 -17.98 -11.06 21.79
C SER A 275 -18.11 -9.54 21.70
N CYS A 276 -18.00 -9.00 20.48
CA CYS A 276 -18.08 -7.58 20.24
C CYS A 276 -18.85 -7.27 18.95
N THR A 277 -19.57 -6.15 18.96
CA THR A 277 -20.11 -5.48 17.78
C THR A 277 -19.52 -4.08 17.68
N SER A 278 -19.06 -3.69 16.48
CA SER A 278 -18.39 -2.41 16.25
C SER A 278 -19.01 -1.67 15.09
N GLU A 279 -19.29 -0.39 15.26
CA GLU A 279 -19.83 0.51 14.23
C GLU A 279 -18.73 1.48 13.76
N PRO A 280 -18.41 1.57 12.44
CA PRO A 280 -17.40 2.48 11.93
C PRO A 280 -17.91 3.91 11.86
N ARG A 281 -17.04 4.88 12.17
CA ARG A 281 -17.26 6.31 11.91
C ARG A 281 -15.95 6.97 11.47
N PHE A 282 -16.05 7.86 10.49
CA PHE A 282 -14.94 8.71 10.09
C PHE A 282 -15.03 10.05 10.80
N GLU A 283 -14.09 10.34 11.68
CA GLU A 283 -14.03 11.57 12.47
C GLU A 283 -12.62 12.16 12.41
N ASN A 284 -12.53 13.44 12.08
CA ASN A 284 -11.24 14.17 11.96
C ASN A 284 -10.24 13.51 11.01
N GLY A 285 -10.73 12.85 9.95
CA GLY A 285 -9.89 12.17 8.94
C GLY A 285 -9.40 10.79 9.34
N LYS A 286 -9.78 10.27 10.51
CA LYS A 286 -9.43 8.94 11.00
C LYS A 286 -10.67 8.04 11.10
N LEU A 287 -10.46 6.76 10.89
CA LEU A 287 -11.47 5.74 11.11
C LEU A 287 -11.52 5.39 12.61
N ARG A 288 -12.72 5.42 13.17
CA ARG A 288 -13.02 4.97 14.53
C ARG A 288 -14.02 3.86 14.50
N PHE A 289 -13.89 2.92 15.44
CA PHE A 289 -14.92 1.93 15.73
C PHE A 289 -15.49 2.16 17.13
N TYR A 290 -16.81 2.29 17.19
CA TYR A 290 -17.58 2.36 18.41
C TYR A 290 -18.05 0.97 18.76
N GLU A 291 -17.54 0.40 19.83
CA GLU A 291 -17.64 -0.99 20.20
C GLU A 291 -18.59 -1.22 21.36
N LYS A 292 -19.37 -2.29 21.29
CA LYS A 292 -20.14 -2.87 22.40
C LYS A 292 -19.66 -4.29 22.60
N TRP A 293 -19.03 -4.54 23.72
CA TRP A 293 -18.44 -5.84 24.01
C TRP A 293 -19.10 -6.50 25.22
N LYS A 294 -19.03 -7.82 25.26
CA LYS A 294 -19.55 -8.63 26.35
C LYS A 294 -18.58 -9.77 26.62
N TRP A 295 -18.14 -9.86 27.87
CA TRP A 295 -17.36 -11.00 28.36
C TRP A 295 -18.20 -12.26 28.50
N THR A 296 -17.57 -13.43 28.49
CA THR A 296 -18.24 -14.72 28.68
C THR A 296 -18.82 -14.90 30.10
N ASP A 297 -18.34 -14.16 31.09
CA ASP A 297 -18.89 -14.11 32.45
C ASP A 297 -20.14 -13.25 32.58
N GLY A 298 -20.53 -12.56 31.49
CA GLY A 298 -21.74 -11.74 31.42
C GLY A 298 -21.51 -10.26 31.63
N CYS A 299 -20.32 -9.81 32.04
CA CYS A 299 -19.99 -8.40 32.13
C CYS A 299 -19.93 -7.78 30.74
N GLU A 300 -20.43 -6.55 30.59
CA GLU A 300 -20.51 -5.82 29.31
C GLU A 300 -20.05 -4.37 29.44
N GLY A 301 -19.62 -3.81 28.33
CA GLY A 301 -19.18 -2.42 28.27
C GLY A 301 -19.02 -1.89 26.85
N THR A 302 -18.40 -0.74 26.77
CA THR A 302 -18.15 -0.06 25.49
C THR A 302 -16.70 0.39 25.39
N SER A 303 -16.19 0.45 24.19
CA SER A 303 -14.87 1.02 23.86
C SER A 303 -14.93 1.81 22.55
N VAL A 304 -13.94 2.63 22.35
CA VAL A 304 -13.69 3.27 21.05
C VAL A 304 -12.25 3.03 20.68
N ILE A 305 -12.03 2.43 19.50
CA ILE A 305 -10.70 2.29 18.91
C ILE A 305 -10.55 3.25 17.74
N GLU A 306 -9.37 3.82 17.56
CA GLU A 306 -9.02 4.77 16.49
C GLU A 306 -7.86 4.26 15.66
N GLU A 307 -7.91 4.49 14.35
CA GLU A 307 -6.83 4.17 13.41
C GLU A 307 -5.56 5.00 13.72
N LEU A 308 -4.40 4.35 13.68
CA LEU A 308 -3.08 4.95 13.97
C LEU A 308 -2.51 5.76 12.81
#